data_fcd83a21fc16bd05116ac3af4004da0d
#
_entry.id   fcd83a21fc16bd05116ac3af4004da0d
#
_cell.length_a   1.000
_cell.length_b   1.000
_cell.length_c   1.000
_cell.angle_alpha   90.00
_cell.angle_beta   90.00
_cell.angle_gamma   90.00
#
_symmetry.space_group_name_H-M   'P 1'
#
loop_
_entity.id
_entity.type
_entity.pdbx_description
1 polymer ?
#
loop_
_entity_poly.entity_id
_entity_poly.type
_entity_poly.pdbx_seq_one_letter_code
_entity_poly.pdbx_strand_id
1 'polypeptide(L)'
;MKKYIGCDLGGTNLRAAIVDVETGSVLQQMSIPTLARDGHSAVMKRMAGLFMQMIEWAGMKKEDIGGIGIGVPGVLDLEKGETVFLPNLAGTWPHVPLRDTITNLTGLPTSLLNDVRSMTNGEWRFGAGRGVDTVAVFAIGTGIGGGLVIHGQLHLGIGGTAAELGHMVIDFNGPRCGCGNYGCVEAFASGPAITAMGLKAVTQGLTTKISQLLSLIHI
;
A
#
# COMPACT_ATOMS: atom_id res chain seq x y z
N MET A 1 -10.19 -11.48 23.63
CA MET A 1 -10.32 -10.41 22.63
C MET A 1 -9.79 -10.91 21.30
N LYS A 2 -10.49 -10.64 20.18
CA LYS A 2 -10.07 -11.13 18.87
C LYS A 2 -8.90 -10.31 18.35
N LYS A 3 -7.93 -11.00 17.74
CA LYS A 3 -6.83 -10.40 17.00
C LYS A 3 -7.22 -10.31 15.52
N TYR A 4 -6.48 -9.56 14.73
CA TYR A 4 -6.76 -9.39 13.30
C TYR A 4 -5.48 -9.59 12.49
N ILE A 5 -5.62 -10.04 11.27
CA ILE A 5 -4.51 -10.11 10.33
C ILE A 5 -4.58 -8.89 9.43
N GLY A 6 -3.51 -8.10 9.41
CA GLY A 6 -3.27 -7.07 8.39
C GLY A 6 -2.33 -7.60 7.32
N CYS A 7 -2.64 -7.41 6.06
CA CYS A 7 -1.78 -7.81 4.94
C CYS A 7 -1.58 -6.65 3.96
N ASP A 8 -0.34 -6.44 3.54
CA ASP A 8 0.05 -5.56 2.44
C ASP A 8 0.36 -6.43 1.21
N LEU A 9 -0.43 -6.28 0.16
CA LEU A 9 -0.24 -6.94 -1.13
C LEU A 9 0.70 -6.10 -2.01
N GLY A 10 2.00 -6.25 -1.80
CA GLY A 10 3.00 -5.58 -2.63
C GLY A 10 3.31 -6.33 -3.93
N GLY A 11 3.81 -5.63 -4.94
CA GLY A 11 4.21 -6.24 -6.22
C GLY A 11 5.36 -7.24 -6.09
N THR A 12 6.25 -7.06 -5.10
CA THR A 12 7.40 -7.92 -4.84
C THR A 12 7.18 -8.84 -3.65
N ASN A 13 6.63 -8.32 -2.56
CA ASN A 13 6.45 -9.07 -1.31
C ASN A 13 5.02 -8.93 -0.79
N LEU A 14 4.51 -10.03 -0.25
CA LEU A 14 3.37 -10.08 0.65
C LEU A 14 3.90 -9.87 2.06
N ARG A 15 3.37 -8.88 2.78
CA ARG A 15 3.70 -8.65 4.18
C ARG A 15 2.44 -8.78 5.00
N ALA A 16 2.48 -9.57 6.04
CA ALA A 16 1.33 -9.76 6.91
C ALA A 16 1.73 -9.71 8.38
N ALA A 17 0.81 -9.25 9.21
CA ALA A 17 0.99 -9.19 10.65
C ALA A 17 -0.29 -9.58 11.39
N ILE A 18 -0.15 -10.27 12.52
CA ILE A 18 -1.22 -10.42 13.50
C ILE A 18 -1.13 -9.24 14.45
N VAL A 19 -2.22 -8.50 14.57
CA VAL A 19 -2.27 -7.28 15.35
C VAL A 19 -3.37 -7.31 16.41
N ASP A 20 -3.07 -6.69 17.52
CA ASP A 20 -4.04 -6.31 18.53
C ASP A 20 -4.56 -4.90 18.20
N VAL A 21 -5.82 -4.81 17.73
CA VAL A 21 -6.38 -3.52 17.29
C VAL A 21 -6.73 -2.57 18.43
N GLU A 22 -6.70 -2.99 19.66
CA GLU A 22 -6.92 -2.10 20.81
C GLU A 22 -5.65 -1.35 21.18
N THR A 23 -4.52 -2.04 21.12
CA THR A 23 -3.22 -1.48 21.51
C THR A 23 -2.38 -1.03 20.32
N GLY A 24 -2.69 -1.51 19.11
CA GLY A 24 -1.86 -1.37 17.93
C GLY A 24 -0.62 -2.27 17.92
N SER A 25 -0.51 -3.19 18.89
CA SER A 25 0.66 -4.06 19.02
C SER A 25 0.69 -5.11 17.93
N VAL A 26 1.85 -5.26 17.28
CA VAL A 26 2.15 -6.34 16.36
C VAL A 26 2.63 -7.55 17.15
N LEU A 27 1.87 -8.65 17.10
CA LEU A 27 2.17 -9.89 17.82
C LEU A 27 3.07 -10.81 17.01
N GLN A 28 2.88 -10.84 15.70
CA GLN A 28 3.68 -11.61 14.75
C GLN A 28 3.67 -10.93 13.39
N GLN A 29 4.77 -11.02 12.66
CA GLN A 29 4.84 -10.54 11.29
C GLN A 29 5.62 -11.50 10.41
N MET A 30 5.22 -11.58 9.14
CA MET A 30 5.88 -12.37 8.12
C MET A 30 5.92 -11.61 6.80
N SER A 31 6.97 -11.91 6.01
CA SER A 31 7.10 -11.40 4.65
C SER A 31 7.56 -12.53 3.75
N ILE A 32 6.86 -12.72 2.63
CA ILE A 32 7.20 -13.70 1.61
C ILE A 32 7.12 -13.06 0.22
N PRO A 33 7.82 -13.60 -0.79
CA PRO A 33 7.70 -13.11 -2.17
C PRO A 33 6.26 -13.24 -2.68
N THR A 34 5.75 -12.19 -3.33
CA THR A 34 4.43 -12.21 -3.97
C THR A 34 4.38 -13.19 -5.14
N LEU A 35 5.46 -13.22 -5.95
CA LEU A 35 5.55 -14.00 -7.19
C LEU A 35 4.33 -13.74 -8.09
N ALA A 36 4.04 -12.45 -8.33
CA ALA A 36 2.83 -11.99 -9.02
C ALA A 36 2.69 -12.56 -10.45
N ARG A 37 3.79 -12.95 -11.09
CA ARG A 37 3.81 -13.58 -12.42
C ARG A 37 3.15 -14.96 -12.46
N ASP A 38 2.98 -15.62 -11.31
CA ASP A 38 2.29 -16.91 -11.22
C ASP A 38 0.76 -16.76 -11.39
N GLY A 39 0.27 -15.53 -11.49
CA GLY A 39 -1.15 -15.20 -11.65
C GLY A 39 -1.90 -15.05 -10.32
N HIS A 40 -3.03 -14.35 -10.38
CA HIS A 40 -3.81 -13.98 -9.20
C HIS A 40 -4.25 -15.18 -8.33
N SER A 41 -4.64 -16.30 -8.96
CA SER A 41 -5.08 -17.49 -8.22
C SER A 41 -3.96 -18.07 -7.35
N ALA A 42 -2.72 -18.14 -7.88
CA ALA A 42 -1.57 -18.62 -7.13
C ALA A 42 -1.20 -17.66 -5.99
N VAL A 43 -1.26 -16.33 -6.24
CA VAL A 43 -1.01 -15.32 -5.23
C VAL A 43 -2.03 -15.42 -4.08
N MET A 44 -3.33 -15.52 -4.39
CA MET A 44 -4.38 -15.64 -3.36
C MET A 44 -4.21 -16.92 -2.52
N LYS A 45 -3.86 -18.05 -3.13
CA LYS A 45 -3.55 -19.28 -2.37
C LYS A 45 -2.34 -19.10 -1.47
N ARG A 46 -1.30 -18.41 -1.94
CA ARG A 46 -0.10 -18.11 -1.17
C ARG A 46 -0.42 -17.19 0.01
N MET A 47 -1.29 -16.17 -0.19
CA MET A 47 -1.77 -15.32 0.89
C MET A 47 -2.52 -16.11 1.95
N ALA A 48 -3.48 -16.95 1.54
CA ALA A 48 -4.24 -17.77 2.47
C ALA A 48 -3.33 -18.73 3.26
N GLY A 49 -2.37 -19.37 2.58
CA GLY A 49 -1.35 -20.22 3.23
C GLY A 49 -0.53 -19.46 4.26
N LEU A 50 -0.07 -18.24 3.91
CA LEU A 50 0.66 -17.37 4.82
C LEU A 50 -0.16 -17.05 6.08
N PHE A 51 -1.44 -16.69 5.93
CA PHE A 51 -2.30 -16.35 7.06
C PHE A 51 -2.52 -17.54 8.00
N MET A 52 -2.77 -18.72 7.46
CA MET A 52 -2.94 -19.93 8.27
C MET A 52 -1.65 -20.33 9.00
N GLN A 53 -0.52 -20.23 8.32
CA GLN A 53 0.79 -20.49 8.92
C GLN A 53 1.10 -19.51 10.07
N MET A 54 0.76 -18.22 9.90
CA MET A 54 0.96 -17.22 10.94
C MET A 54 0.12 -17.51 12.19
N ILE A 55 -1.13 -17.94 12.03
CA ILE A 55 -2.01 -18.32 13.15
C ILE A 55 -1.39 -19.49 13.91
N GLU A 56 -0.94 -20.52 13.19
CA GLU A 56 -0.30 -21.70 13.79
C GLU A 56 0.99 -21.34 14.54
N TRP A 57 1.87 -20.55 13.92
CA TRP A 57 3.14 -20.15 14.53
C TRP A 57 2.98 -19.20 15.73
N ALA A 58 1.88 -18.44 15.77
CA ALA A 58 1.51 -17.64 16.93
C ALA A 58 0.91 -18.49 18.07
N GLY A 59 0.73 -19.81 17.89
CA GLY A 59 0.07 -20.69 18.85
C GLY A 59 -1.40 -20.36 19.07
N MET A 60 -2.04 -19.69 18.09
CA MET A 60 -3.43 -19.26 18.13
C MET A 60 -4.34 -20.23 17.43
N LYS A 61 -5.62 -20.18 17.76
CA LYS A 61 -6.67 -20.86 17.01
C LYS A 61 -7.31 -19.86 16.02
N LYS A 62 -7.91 -20.39 14.97
CA LYS A 62 -8.62 -19.59 13.97
C LYS A 62 -9.72 -18.72 14.61
N GLU A 63 -10.38 -19.24 15.63
CA GLU A 63 -11.46 -18.57 16.38
C GLU A 63 -10.96 -17.33 17.14
N ASP A 64 -9.66 -17.24 17.41
CA ASP A 64 -9.04 -16.08 18.06
C ASP A 64 -8.86 -14.89 17.08
N ILE A 65 -8.97 -15.16 15.76
CA ILE A 65 -8.84 -14.15 14.71
C ILE A 65 -10.22 -13.62 14.33
N GLY A 66 -10.40 -12.31 14.42
CA GLY A 66 -11.65 -11.63 14.10
C GLY A 66 -11.87 -11.41 12.60
N GLY A 67 -10.79 -11.36 11.82
CA GLY A 67 -10.84 -11.14 10.38
C GLY A 67 -9.50 -10.74 9.79
N ILE A 68 -9.51 -10.52 8.49
CA ILE A 68 -8.34 -10.16 7.67
C ILE A 68 -8.61 -8.82 7.00
N GLY A 69 -7.70 -7.87 7.10
CA GLY A 69 -7.66 -6.63 6.32
C GLY A 69 -6.53 -6.68 5.30
N ILE A 70 -6.82 -6.43 4.04
CA ILE A 70 -5.82 -6.46 2.97
C ILE A 70 -5.69 -5.07 2.37
N GLY A 71 -4.49 -4.48 2.48
CA GLY A 71 -4.05 -3.31 1.73
C GLY A 71 -3.66 -3.73 0.31
N VAL A 72 -4.31 -3.15 -0.69
CA VAL A 72 -4.13 -3.51 -2.11
C VAL A 72 -3.72 -2.27 -2.89
N PRO A 73 -2.65 -2.31 -3.70
CA PRO A 73 -2.27 -1.16 -4.52
C PRO A 73 -3.28 -0.94 -5.65
N GLY A 74 -3.59 0.32 -5.95
CA GLY A 74 -4.46 0.69 -7.07
C GLY A 74 -5.94 0.82 -6.70
N VAL A 75 -6.81 0.53 -7.66
CA VAL A 75 -8.27 0.78 -7.58
C VAL A 75 -9.02 -0.50 -7.30
N LEU A 76 -9.97 -0.42 -6.38
CA LEU A 76 -10.83 -1.53 -5.92
C LEU A 76 -12.30 -1.17 -6.07
N ASP A 77 -13.13 -2.16 -6.36
CA ASP A 77 -14.56 -2.11 -6.10
C ASP A 77 -14.79 -2.66 -4.67
N LEU A 78 -14.91 -1.75 -3.70
CA LEU A 78 -15.03 -2.12 -2.29
C LEU A 78 -16.38 -2.80 -1.98
N GLU A 79 -17.43 -2.47 -2.73
CA GLU A 79 -18.74 -3.09 -2.57
C GLU A 79 -18.71 -4.57 -2.98
N LYS A 80 -18.18 -4.86 -4.16
CA LYS A 80 -18.02 -6.23 -4.66
C LYS A 80 -16.85 -6.98 -4.01
N GLY A 81 -15.86 -6.26 -3.47
CA GLY A 81 -14.64 -6.85 -2.95
C GLY A 81 -13.69 -7.36 -4.03
N GLU A 82 -13.66 -6.63 -5.15
CA GLU A 82 -12.92 -6.98 -6.36
C GLU A 82 -11.82 -5.97 -6.66
N THR A 83 -10.79 -6.43 -7.35
CA THR A 83 -9.77 -5.55 -7.93
C THR A 83 -10.29 -4.96 -9.25
N VAL A 84 -10.02 -3.67 -9.49
CA VAL A 84 -10.36 -3.00 -10.75
C VAL A 84 -9.11 -2.75 -11.58
N PHE A 85 -8.10 -2.13 -10.97
CA PHE A 85 -6.84 -1.81 -11.64
C PHE A 85 -5.68 -1.81 -10.65
N LEU A 86 -4.69 -2.65 -10.88
CA LEU A 86 -3.49 -2.81 -10.04
C LEU A 86 -2.23 -2.49 -10.86
N PRO A 87 -1.77 -1.23 -10.92
CA PRO A 87 -0.70 -0.80 -11.81
C PRO A 87 0.65 -1.44 -11.49
N ASN A 88 0.90 -1.76 -10.22
CA ASN A 88 2.19 -2.23 -9.72
C ASN A 88 2.24 -3.75 -9.49
N LEU A 89 1.22 -4.48 -9.93
CA LEU A 89 1.15 -5.93 -9.77
C LEU A 89 1.19 -6.62 -11.14
N ALA A 90 2.17 -7.48 -11.36
CA ALA A 90 2.27 -8.24 -12.60
C ALA A 90 1.08 -9.19 -12.76
N GLY A 91 0.67 -9.42 -14.01
CA GLY A 91 -0.47 -10.26 -14.33
C GLY A 91 -1.76 -9.47 -14.57
N THR A 92 -2.83 -10.20 -14.83
CA THR A 92 -4.15 -9.62 -15.14
C THR A 92 -5.03 -9.71 -13.90
N TRP A 93 -5.39 -8.57 -13.34
CA TRP A 93 -6.15 -8.47 -12.08
C TRP A 93 -7.53 -7.80 -12.19
N PRO A 94 -8.07 -7.43 -13.36
CA PRO A 94 -9.38 -6.81 -13.41
C PRO A 94 -10.47 -7.80 -12.99
N HIS A 95 -11.38 -7.33 -12.13
CA HIS A 95 -12.53 -8.07 -11.63
C HIS A 95 -12.19 -9.40 -10.92
N VAL A 96 -11.03 -9.45 -10.23
CA VAL A 96 -10.67 -10.60 -9.40
C VAL A 96 -11.40 -10.48 -8.05
N PRO A 97 -12.24 -11.48 -7.65
CA PRO A 97 -13.01 -11.45 -6.40
C PRO A 97 -12.09 -11.79 -5.20
N LEU A 98 -11.20 -10.87 -4.90
CA LEU A 98 -10.12 -11.06 -3.92
C LEU A 98 -10.69 -11.30 -2.51
N ARG A 99 -11.65 -10.47 -2.07
CA ARG A 99 -12.30 -10.60 -0.75
C ARG A 99 -12.90 -11.98 -0.55
N ASP A 100 -13.78 -12.37 -1.47
CA ASP A 100 -14.56 -13.59 -1.33
C ASP A 100 -13.67 -14.83 -1.48
N THR A 101 -12.67 -14.76 -2.36
CA THR A 101 -11.69 -15.86 -2.51
C THR A 101 -10.87 -16.09 -1.24
N ILE A 102 -10.35 -15.03 -0.62
CA ILE A 102 -9.59 -15.17 0.64
C ILE A 102 -10.51 -15.61 1.77
N THR A 103 -11.72 -15.07 1.86
CA THR A 103 -12.73 -15.52 2.83
C THR A 103 -13.01 -17.01 2.70
N ASN A 104 -13.20 -17.50 1.47
CA ASN A 104 -13.47 -18.92 1.21
C ASN A 104 -12.26 -19.82 1.53
N LEU A 105 -11.05 -19.38 1.19
CA LEU A 105 -9.83 -20.17 1.43
C LEU A 105 -9.46 -20.25 2.93
N THR A 106 -9.72 -19.19 3.69
CA THR A 106 -9.34 -19.11 5.10
C THR A 106 -10.50 -19.41 6.04
N GLY A 107 -11.74 -19.16 5.59
CA GLY A 107 -12.96 -19.13 6.41
C GLY A 107 -12.96 -17.98 7.43
N LEU A 108 -12.18 -16.92 7.21
CA LEU A 108 -12.13 -15.71 8.02
C LEU A 108 -12.77 -14.53 7.25
N PRO A 109 -13.57 -13.69 7.90
CA PRO A 109 -14.09 -12.49 7.28
C PRO A 109 -12.94 -11.62 6.74
N THR A 110 -13.04 -11.19 5.48
CA THR A 110 -11.98 -10.43 4.82
C THR A 110 -12.52 -9.07 4.36
N SER A 111 -11.72 -8.02 4.51
CA SER A 111 -11.99 -6.68 4.02
C SER A 111 -10.82 -6.19 3.17
N LEU A 112 -11.13 -5.41 2.15
CA LEU A 112 -10.13 -4.80 1.27
C LEU A 112 -10.12 -3.29 1.47
N LEU A 113 -8.95 -2.69 1.35
CA LEU A 113 -8.77 -1.26 1.27
C LEU A 113 -7.54 -0.97 0.41
N ASN A 114 -7.47 0.21 -0.21
CA ASN A 114 -6.25 0.62 -0.87
C ASN A 114 -5.10 0.69 0.15
N ASP A 115 -3.87 0.35 -0.25
CA ASP A 115 -2.69 0.27 0.58
C ASP A 115 -2.38 1.59 1.34
N VAL A 116 -2.42 2.72 0.63
CA VAL A 116 -2.15 4.05 1.24
C VAL A 116 -3.28 4.47 2.18
N ARG A 117 -4.55 4.13 1.87
CA ARG A 117 -5.69 4.38 2.78
C ARG A 117 -5.59 3.50 4.02
N SER A 118 -5.11 2.26 3.88
CA SER A 118 -4.83 1.37 5.01
C SER A 118 -3.74 1.95 5.91
N MET A 119 -2.64 2.43 5.31
CA MET A 119 -1.56 3.12 6.02
C MET A 119 -2.08 4.38 6.72
N THR A 120 -2.89 5.20 6.04
CA THR A 120 -3.49 6.41 6.62
C THR A 120 -4.34 6.10 7.85
N ASN A 121 -5.15 5.03 7.79
CA ASN A 121 -5.94 4.59 8.94
C ASN A 121 -5.05 4.12 10.08
N GLY A 122 -3.94 3.42 9.78
CA GLY A 122 -2.96 2.99 10.77
C GLY A 122 -2.27 4.17 11.46
N GLU A 123 -1.79 5.14 10.70
CA GLU A 123 -1.14 6.36 11.21
C GLU A 123 -2.10 7.22 12.06
N TRP A 124 -3.36 7.32 11.64
CA TRP A 124 -4.36 8.04 12.41
C TRP A 124 -4.71 7.34 13.73
N ARG A 125 -4.86 6.00 13.71
CA ARG A 125 -5.26 5.25 14.90
C ARG A 125 -4.13 5.03 15.91
N PHE A 126 -2.93 4.76 15.43
CA PHE A 126 -1.82 4.26 16.24
C PHE A 126 -0.52 5.06 16.09
N GLY A 127 -0.38 5.85 15.03
CA GLY A 127 0.83 6.57 14.68
C GLY A 127 0.76 8.07 14.96
N ALA A 128 1.39 8.86 14.09
CA ALA A 128 1.57 10.30 14.22
C ALA A 128 0.25 11.10 14.20
N GLY A 129 -0.82 10.55 13.64
CA GLY A 129 -2.16 11.16 13.59
C GLY A 129 -3.04 10.86 14.79
N ARG A 130 -2.52 10.18 15.81
CA ARG A 130 -3.32 9.79 16.98
C ARG A 130 -3.84 10.99 17.77
N GLY A 131 -5.14 11.00 18.01
CA GLY A 131 -5.79 12.02 18.84
C GLY A 131 -6.19 13.30 18.11
N VAL A 132 -6.04 13.36 16.76
CA VAL A 132 -6.53 14.47 15.96
C VAL A 132 -7.68 14.04 15.04
N ASP A 133 -8.60 14.98 14.76
CA ASP A 133 -9.80 14.70 13.97
C ASP A 133 -9.55 14.73 12.46
N THR A 134 -8.53 15.46 12.02
CA THR A 134 -8.25 15.64 10.60
C THR A 134 -6.76 15.42 10.33
N VAL A 135 -6.46 14.48 9.42
CA VAL A 135 -5.10 14.10 9.04
C VAL A 135 -5.02 13.98 7.53
N ALA A 136 -3.97 14.55 6.94
CA ALA A 136 -3.55 14.24 5.58
C ALA A 136 -2.23 13.45 5.65
N VAL A 137 -2.20 12.32 4.96
CA VAL A 137 -1.01 11.45 4.89
C VAL A 137 -0.52 11.39 3.45
N PHE A 138 0.78 11.56 3.26
CA PHE A 138 1.47 11.35 1.99
C PHE A 138 2.37 10.13 2.11
N ALA A 139 2.20 9.16 1.21
CA ALA A 139 3.09 8.02 1.06
C ALA A 139 4.05 8.28 -0.09
N ILE A 140 5.29 8.62 0.23
CA ILE A 140 6.32 8.93 -0.76
C ILE A 140 7.16 7.67 -1.02
N GLY A 141 7.12 7.17 -2.25
CA GLY A 141 7.83 5.97 -2.68
C GLY A 141 8.13 6.02 -4.18
N THR A 142 7.83 4.94 -4.91
CA THR A 142 7.88 4.91 -6.38
C THR A 142 6.94 5.94 -7.00
N GLY A 143 5.81 6.19 -6.35
CA GLY A 143 4.87 7.28 -6.62
C GLY A 143 4.61 8.08 -5.35
N ILE A 144 3.57 8.91 -5.38
CA ILE A 144 3.04 9.60 -4.19
C ILE A 144 1.57 9.27 -4.06
N GLY A 145 1.25 8.43 -3.09
CA GLY A 145 -0.12 8.19 -2.68
C GLY A 145 -0.57 9.17 -1.58
N GLY A 146 -1.87 9.22 -1.34
CA GLY A 146 -2.44 10.03 -0.29
C GLY A 146 -3.60 9.38 0.43
N GLY A 147 -3.91 9.90 1.62
CA GLY A 147 -5.09 9.53 2.37
C GLY A 147 -5.51 10.66 3.30
N LEU A 148 -6.80 10.75 3.54
CA LEU A 148 -7.41 11.79 4.37
C LEU A 148 -8.29 11.16 5.44
N VAL A 149 -8.16 11.67 6.65
CA VAL A 149 -9.14 11.51 7.72
C VAL A 149 -9.78 12.88 7.95
N ILE A 150 -11.09 12.95 7.97
CA ILE A 150 -11.84 14.20 8.17
C ILE A 150 -12.91 13.91 9.22
N HIS A 151 -12.97 14.74 10.26
CA HIS A 151 -13.88 14.56 11.40
C HIS A 151 -13.85 13.14 11.99
N GLY A 152 -12.64 12.58 12.16
CA GLY A 152 -12.47 11.24 12.74
C GLY A 152 -12.96 10.10 11.84
N GLN A 153 -13.06 10.32 10.53
CA GLN A 153 -13.46 9.31 9.56
C GLN A 153 -12.51 9.29 8.35
N LEU A 154 -12.08 8.10 7.96
CA LEU A 154 -11.28 7.92 6.75
C LEU A 154 -12.13 8.31 5.52
N HIS A 155 -11.68 9.31 4.77
CA HIS A 155 -12.40 9.85 3.63
C HIS A 155 -12.06 9.05 2.37
N LEU A 156 -12.98 8.19 1.96
CA LEU A 156 -12.79 7.33 0.79
C LEU A 156 -13.37 7.95 -0.50
N GLY A 157 -14.34 8.86 -0.37
CA GLY A 157 -15.06 9.39 -1.53
C GLY A 157 -15.92 8.34 -2.23
N ILE A 158 -16.44 8.69 -3.40
CA ILE A 158 -17.18 7.77 -4.25
C ILE A 158 -16.20 6.76 -4.87
N GLY A 159 -16.46 5.47 -4.72
CA GLY A 159 -15.62 4.41 -5.29
C GLY A 159 -14.23 4.24 -4.64
N GLY A 160 -13.98 4.84 -3.46
CA GLY A 160 -12.74 4.63 -2.72
C GLY A 160 -11.51 5.35 -3.28
N THR A 161 -11.70 6.36 -4.16
CA THR A 161 -10.63 7.04 -4.88
C THR A 161 -10.32 8.46 -4.40
N ALA A 162 -10.89 8.91 -3.28
CA ALA A 162 -10.57 10.22 -2.71
C ALA A 162 -9.11 10.27 -2.21
N ALA A 163 -8.57 11.48 -2.11
CA ALA A 163 -7.23 11.74 -1.58
C ALA A 163 -6.07 11.22 -2.45
N GLU A 164 -6.21 11.29 -3.77
CA GLU A 164 -5.09 11.11 -4.71
C GLU A 164 -4.15 12.34 -4.68
N LEU A 165 -3.54 12.62 -3.50
CA LEU A 165 -2.81 13.85 -3.22
C LEU A 165 -1.56 14.01 -4.09
N GLY A 166 -0.95 12.90 -4.51
CA GLY A 166 0.19 12.93 -5.43
C GLY A 166 -0.16 13.40 -6.84
N HIS A 167 -1.44 13.37 -7.20
CA HIS A 167 -1.92 13.80 -8.53
C HIS A 167 -2.51 15.21 -8.53
N MET A 168 -2.41 15.94 -7.42
CA MET A 168 -2.69 17.38 -7.43
C MET A 168 -1.69 18.10 -8.35
N VAL A 169 -2.21 18.90 -9.27
CA VAL A 169 -1.39 19.69 -10.21
C VAL A 169 -0.90 20.92 -9.50
N ILE A 170 0.42 21.11 -9.41
CA ILE A 170 1.07 22.30 -8.81
C ILE A 170 1.75 23.18 -9.83
N ASP A 171 1.95 22.70 -11.08
CA ASP A 171 2.50 23.47 -12.19
C ASP A 171 1.93 22.94 -13.52
N PHE A 172 1.10 23.70 -14.19
CA PHE A 172 0.50 23.30 -15.47
C PHE A 172 1.50 23.09 -16.61
N ASN A 173 2.70 23.69 -16.49
CA ASN A 173 3.79 23.52 -17.42
C ASN A 173 4.85 22.51 -16.94
N GLY A 174 4.54 21.80 -15.87
CA GLY A 174 5.43 20.85 -15.24
C GLY A 174 5.62 19.54 -16.02
N PRO A 175 6.44 18.62 -15.51
CA PRO A 175 6.72 17.36 -16.17
C PRO A 175 5.46 16.47 -16.27
N ARG A 176 5.47 15.60 -17.28
CA ARG A 176 4.40 14.61 -17.44
C ARG A 176 4.38 13.61 -16.31
N CYS A 177 3.22 13.38 -15.72
CA CYS A 177 2.98 12.35 -14.71
C CYS A 177 2.59 11.02 -15.35
N GLY A 178 2.86 9.91 -14.64
CA GLY A 178 2.45 8.57 -15.05
C GLY A 178 0.92 8.40 -15.19
N CYS A 179 0.12 9.23 -14.49
CA CYS A 179 -1.33 9.25 -14.63
C CYS A 179 -1.84 9.84 -15.95
N GLY A 180 -0.95 10.38 -16.79
CA GLY A 180 -1.27 11.03 -18.08
C GLY A 180 -1.40 12.55 -18.00
N ASN A 181 -1.49 13.13 -16.81
CA ASN A 181 -1.57 14.57 -16.58
C ASN A 181 -0.17 15.21 -16.52
N TYR A 182 -0.09 16.53 -16.37
CA TYR A 182 1.14 17.28 -16.25
C TYR A 182 1.20 18.01 -14.91
N GLY A 183 2.42 18.12 -14.36
CA GLY A 183 2.69 18.93 -13.17
C GLY A 183 2.12 18.43 -11.86
N CYS A 184 1.80 17.15 -11.76
CA CYS A 184 1.40 16.53 -10.50
C CYS A 184 2.53 16.58 -9.47
N VAL A 185 2.20 16.68 -8.18
CA VAL A 185 3.18 16.60 -7.05
C VAL A 185 4.10 15.39 -7.20
N GLU A 186 3.55 14.24 -7.58
CA GLU A 186 4.31 13.00 -7.80
C GLU A 186 5.42 13.17 -8.83
N ALA A 187 5.16 13.89 -9.92
CA ALA A 187 6.13 14.11 -10.98
C ALA A 187 7.33 14.98 -10.55
N PHE A 188 7.20 15.68 -9.42
CA PHE A 188 8.28 16.48 -8.82
C PHE A 188 8.95 15.83 -7.62
N ALA A 189 8.20 15.10 -6.79
CA ALA A 189 8.64 14.73 -5.45
C ALA A 189 8.60 13.22 -5.15
N SER A 190 8.29 12.36 -6.12
CA SER A 190 8.45 10.91 -5.94
C SER A 190 9.92 10.51 -5.87
N GLY A 191 10.21 9.32 -5.37
CA GLY A 191 11.58 8.78 -5.31
C GLY A 191 12.30 8.85 -6.66
N PRO A 192 11.72 8.35 -7.77
CA PRO A 192 12.29 8.48 -9.11
C PRO A 192 12.49 9.95 -9.56
N ALA A 193 11.56 10.85 -9.24
CA ALA A 193 11.68 12.26 -9.59
C ALA A 193 12.86 12.92 -8.86
N ILE A 194 13.00 12.68 -7.56
CA ILE A 194 14.13 13.17 -6.76
C ILE A 194 15.46 12.60 -7.28
N THR A 195 15.48 11.30 -7.60
CA THR A 195 16.66 10.64 -8.19
C THR A 195 17.04 11.30 -9.51
N ALA A 196 16.08 11.55 -10.39
CA ALA A 196 16.32 12.21 -11.68
C ALA A 196 16.88 13.64 -11.51
N MET A 197 16.38 14.40 -10.53
CA MET A 197 16.93 15.72 -10.20
C MET A 197 18.37 15.63 -9.69
N GLY A 198 18.68 14.65 -8.85
CA GLY A 198 20.04 14.41 -8.37
C GLY A 198 20.99 14.06 -9.51
N LEU A 199 20.61 13.16 -10.39
CA LEU A 199 21.38 12.80 -11.58
C LEU A 199 21.62 14.00 -12.49
N LYS A 200 20.58 14.80 -12.74
CA LYS A 200 20.69 16.04 -13.53
C LYS A 200 21.69 17.01 -12.91
N ALA A 201 21.65 17.21 -11.61
CA ALA A 201 22.62 18.09 -10.92
C ALA A 201 24.07 17.61 -11.13
N VAL A 202 24.32 16.32 -11.03
CA VAL A 202 25.64 15.71 -11.25
C VAL A 202 26.09 15.89 -12.70
N THR A 203 25.22 15.60 -13.67
CA THR A 203 25.54 15.72 -15.11
C THR A 203 25.78 17.17 -15.54
N GLN A 204 25.19 18.14 -14.83
CA GLN A 204 25.47 19.57 -15.02
C GLN A 204 26.75 20.05 -14.35
N GLY A 205 27.51 19.16 -13.71
CA GLY A 205 28.77 19.49 -13.05
C GLY A 205 28.64 20.21 -11.71
N LEU A 206 27.44 20.17 -11.09
CA LEU A 206 27.26 20.74 -9.76
C LEU A 206 27.98 19.90 -8.72
N THR A 207 28.79 20.56 -7.85
CA THR A 207 29.48 19.91 -6.75
C THR A 207 28.48 19.50 -5.67
N THR A 208 28.23 18.21 -5.56
CA THR A 208 27.30 17.64 -4.56
C THR A 208 27.91 16.42 -3.90
N LYS A 209 27.43 16.05 -2.71
CA LYS A 209 27.79 14.76 -2.09
C LYS A 209 27.33 13.55 -2.92
N ILE A 210 26.30 13.70 -3.75
CA ILE A 210 25.81 12.68 -4.66
C ILE A 210 26.88 12.30 -5.68
N SER A 211 27.68 13.27 -6.17
CA SER A 211 28.77 13.00 -7.11
C SER A 211 29.80 12.04 -6.52
N GLN A 212 30.08 12.13 -5.22
CA GLN A 212 31.01 11.25 -4.52
C GLN A 212 30.47 9.82 -4.39
N LEU A 213 29.15 9.68 -4.16
CA LEU A 213 28.49 8.39 -4.08
C LEU A 213 28.40 7.70 -5.45
N LEU A 214 28.12 8.45 -6.51
CA LEU A 214 28.05 7.95 -7.88
C LEU A 214 29.41 7.59 -8.44
N SER A 215 30.52 8.24 -8.01
CA SER A 215 31.88 7.88 -8.44
C SER A 215 32.34 6.51 -7.92
N LEU A 216 31.67 5.97 -6.90
CA LEU A 216 31.91 4.62 -6.38
C LEU A 216 31.11 3.55 -7.14
N ILE A 217 30.14 3.94 -7.96
CA ILE A 217 29.38 3.07 -8.84
C ILE A 217 29.93 3.32 -10.24
N HIS A 218 30.84 2.46 -10.70
CA HIS A 218 31.34 2.52 -12.07
C HIS A 218 30.16 2.38 -13.04
N ILE A 219 29.78 3.50 -13.64
CA ILE A 219 28.89 3.57 -14.81
C ILE A 219 29.76 3.42 -16.06
#